data_183fecc4072294aae1955dc961faecbb
#
_entry.id   183fecc4072294aae1955dc961faecbb
#
_cell.length_a   1.000
_cell.length_b   1.000
_cell.length_c   1.000
_cell.angle_alpha   90.00
_cell.angle_beta   90.00
_cell.angle_gamma   90.00
#
_symmetry.space_group_name_H-M   'P 1'
#
loop_
_entity.id
_entity.type
_entity.pdbx_description
1 polymer ?
#
loop_
_entity_poly.entity_id
_entity_poly.type
_entity_poly.pdbx_seq_one_letter_code
_entity_poly.pdbx_strand_id
1 'polypeptide(L)'
;MTVEEVALKESEKVKNRQDRLKRELSNEIKQKLDYTQPILIGIIEENDKGSVNGVIANALLSENNKPVLVLTRGEDSFYGSARGYEPYIESFKDWCLETGLFTLAQGHANAFGVVIPEENMPKLRSIISQMETVKDVDIVVDKVYSKPEPYDIEKIDKQLSVFGGPVPIPLLAYENVKFNIACVKTRGSVLTLFDNGLEFVSYGTRGTIKEEIESNLTNNTFRVNIIGEPSMNDWGNTRRPQVVIKKIEILPKETGSFDDDLYYF
;
A
#
# COMPACT_ATOMS: atom_id res chain seq x y z
N MET A 1 -9.62 18.60 -35.73
CA MET A 1 -8.90 17.91 -34.65
C MET A 1 -7.42 18.15 -34.89
N THR A 2 -6.73 18.73 -33.92
CA THR A 2 -5.26 18.90 -34.01
C THR A 2 -4.54 17.58 -33.77
N VAL A 3 -3.27 17.48 -34.15
CA VAL A 3 -2.45 16.27 -33.87
C VAL A 3 -2.41 15.99 -32.38
N GLU A 4 -2.37 17.03 -31.54
CA GLU A 4 -2.38 16.93 -30.09
C GLU A 4 -3.71 16.36 -29.55
N GLU A 5 -4.86 16.80 -30.09
CA GLU A 5 -6.18 16.24 -29.70
C GLU A 5 -6.32 14.77 -30.09
N VAL A 6 -5.73 14.36 -31.21
CA VAL A 6 -5.72 12.95 -31.64
C VAL A 6 -4.82 12.13 -30.69
N ALA A 7 -3.61 12.61 -30.41
CA ALA A 7 -2.68 11.94 -29.50
C ALA A 7 -3.25 11.80 -28.08
N LEU A 8 -3.93 12.83 -27.57
CA LEU A 8 -4.60 12.80 -26.28
C LEU A 8 -5.70 11.72 -26.25
N LYS A 9 -6.59 11.69 -27.25
CA LYS A 9 -7.65 10.68 -27.34
C LYS A 9 -7.13 9.25 -27.43
N GLU A 10 -6.03 9.04 -28.16
CA GLU A 10 -5.43 7.71 -28.26
C GLU A 10 -4.77 7.30 -26.93
N SER A 11 -4.08 8.20 -26.25
CA SER A 11 -3.50 7.92 -24.94
C SER A 11 -4.58 7.66 -23.87
N GLU A 12 -5.72 8.36 -23.90
CA GLU A 12 -6.87 8.09 -23.03
C GLU A 12 -7.48 6.70 -23.29
N LYS A 13 -7.61 6.29 -24.57
CA LYS A 13 -8.09 4.94 -24.91
C LYS A 13 -7.17 3.84 -24.38
N VAL A 14 -5.86 4.03 -24.55
CA VAL A 14 -4.86 3.07 -24.04
C VAL A 14 -4.94 2.98 -22.53
N LYS A 15 -4.98 4.12 -21.84
CA LYS A 15 -5.13 4.18 -20.38
C LYS A 15 -6.41 3.48 -19.91
N ASN A 16 -7.55 3.80 -20.51
CA ASN A 16 -8.84 3.19 -20.13
C ASN A 16 -8.86 1.67 -20.35
N ARG A 17 -8.21 1.19 -21.42
CA ARG A 17 -8.03 -0.24 -21.69
C ARG A 17 -7.16 -0.89 -20.61
N GLN A 18 -6.04 -0.26 -20.25
CA GLN A 18 -5.15 -0.76 -19.20
C GLN A 18 -5.84 -0.78 -17.84
N ASP A 19 -6.60 0.26 -17.50
CA ASP A 19 -7.33 0.35 -16.22
C ASP A 19 -8.43 -0.70 -16.09
N ARG A 20 -9.11 -1.03 -17.21
CA ARG A 20 -10.09 -2.12 -17.24
C ARG A 20 -9.41 -3.47 -17.07
N LEU A 21 -8.38 -3.74 -17.86
CA LEU A 21 -7.63 -5.00 -17.81
C LEU A 21 -7.00 -5.22 -16.42
N LYS A 22 -6.40 -4.18 -15.83
CA LYS A 22 -5.89 -4.22 -14.47
C LYS A 22 -6.95 -4.64 -13.46
N ARG A 23 -8.17 -4.08 -13.55
CA ARG A 23 -9.26 -4.41 -12.61
C ARG A 23 -9.70 -5.86 -12.75
N GLU A 24 -9.92 -6.33 -13.99
CA GLU A 24 -10.36 -7.69 -14.28
C GLU A 24 -9.33 -8.71 -13.75
N LEU A 25 -8.07 -8.57 -14.15
CA LEU A 25 -6.99 -9.47 -13.75
C LEU A 25 -6.66 -9.38 -12.25
N SER A 26 -6.69 -8.19 -11.67
CA SER A 26 -6.44 -8.03 -10.24
C SER A 26 -7.52 -8.76 -9.41
N ASN A 27 -8.79 -8.72 -9.83
CA ASN A 27 -9.85 -9.45 -9.14
C ASN A 27 -9.71 -10.97 -9.31
N GLU A 28 -9.35 -11.43 -10.50
CA GLU A 28 -9.10 -12.86 -10.75
C GLU A 28 -7.93 -13.38 -9.90
N ILE A 29 -6.81 -12.68 -9.91
CA ILE A 29 -5.64 -13.03 -9.12
C ILE A 29 -6.00 -13.08 -7.63
N LYS A 30 -6.69 -12.05 -7.10
CA LYS A 30 -7.06 -11.97 -5.68
C LYS A 30 -7.89 -13.14 -5.19
N GLN A 31 -8.75 -13.70 -6.04
CA GLN A 31 -9.55 -14.87 -5.68
C GLN A 31 -8.72 -16.16 -5.57
N LYS A 32 -7.55 -16.21 -6.23
CA LYS A 32 -6.68 -17.39 -6.29
C LYS A 32 -5.44 -17.26 -5.38
N LEU A 33 -5.20 -16.09 -4.78
CA LEU A 33 -4.05 -15.86 -3.92
C LEU A 33 -4.18 -16.60 -2.60
N ASP A 34 -3.10 -17.27 -2.21
CA ASP A 34 -2.92 -17.77 -0.85
C ASP A 34 -2.29 -16.67 0.03
N TYR A 35 -3.13 -15.97 0.76
CA TYR A 35 -2.70 -14.88 1.65
C TYR A 35 -1.98 -15.37 2.92
N THR A 36 -1.95 -16.67 3.19
CA THR A 36 -1.20 -17.23 4.34
C THR A 36 0.30 -17.26 4.05
N GLN A 37 0.68 -17.27 2.77
CA GLN A 37 2.08 -17.33 2.36
C GLN A 37 2.82 -16.00 2.65
N PRO A 38 4.11 -16.08 3.00
CA PRO A 38 4.95 -14.90 3.22
C PRO A 38 5.26 -14.11 1.94
N ILE A 39 5.26 -14.76 0.79
CA ILE A 39 5.38 -14.16 -0.55
C ILE A 39 4.15 -14.52 -1.36
N LEU A 40 3.48 -13.52 -1.93
CA LEU A 40 2.28 -13.72 -2.74
C LEU A 40 2.66 -14.03 -4.19
N ILE A 41 2.08 -15.08 -4.77
CA ILE A 41 2.27 -15.45 -6.19
C ILE A 41 0.94 -15.39 -6.91
N GLY A 42 0.76 -14.36 -7.73
CA GLY A 42 -0.38 -14.24 -8.66
C GLY A 42 0.00 -14.75 -10.04
N ILE A 43 -0.83 -15.59 -10.65
CA ILE A 43 -0.61 -16.12 -12.00
C ILE A 43 -1.69 -15.62 -12.93
N ILE A 44 -1.28 -15.18 -14.12
CA ILE A 44 -2.11 -14.79 -15.26
C ILE A 44 -1.92 -15.86 -16.33
N GLU A 45 -3.01 -16.51 -16.73
CA GLU A 45 -2.99 -17.64 -17.67
C GLU A 45 -2.97 -17.22 -19.15
N GLU A 46 -3.19 -15.95 -19.48
CA GLU A 46 -3.26 -15.48 -20.85
C GLU A 46 -2.06 -14.61 -21.27
N ASN A 47 -1.49 -14.93 -22.42
CA ASN A 47 -0.23 -14.36 -22.90
C ASN A 47 -0.26 -12.86 -23.24
N ASP A 48 -1.40 -12.28 -23.61
CA ASP A 48 -1.46 -10.87 -24.08
C ASP A 48 -1.53 -9.82 -22.97
N LYS A 49 -1.50 -10.22 -21.71
CA LYS A 49 -1.82 -9.37 -20.56
C LYS A 49 -0.62 -8.99 -19.68
N GLY A 50 0.59 -9.43 -20.03
CA GLY A 50 1.81 -9.19 -19.23
C GLY A 50 2.19 -7.73 -19.01
N SER A 51 1.67 -6.80 -19.82
CA SER A 51 1.94 -5.35 -19.69
C SER A 51 1.42 -4.72 -18.40
N VAL A 52 0.55 -5.40 -17.64
CA VAL A 52 -0.04 -4.90 -16.39
C VAL A 52 0.52 -5.57 -15.13
N ASN A 53 1.41 -6.56 -15.26
CA ASN A 53 1.96 -7.32 -14.13
C ASN A 53 2.56 -6.41 -13.06
N GLY A 54 3.38 -5.44 -13.45
CA GLY A 54 4.02 -4.51 -12.52
C GLY A 54 3.04 -3.62 -11.77
N VAL A 55 1.95 -3.21 -12.42
CA VAL A 55 0.91 -2.37 -11.81
C VAL A 55 0.08 -3.17 -10.81
N ILE A 56 -0.24 -4.43 -11.15
CA ILE A 56 -0.95 -5.35 -10.25
C ILE A 56 -0.07 -5.71 -9.05
N ALA A 57 1.22 -6.00 -9.29
CA ALA A 57 2.17 -6.32 -8.24
C ALA A 57 2.32 -5.17 -7.23
N ASN A 58 2.40 -3.91 -7.72
CA ASN A 58 2.42 -2.73 -6.84
C ASN A 58 1.14 -2.63 -5.99
N ALA A 59 -0.03 -2.87 -6.58
CA ALA A 59 -1.30 -2.80 -5.86
C ALA A 59 -1.37 -3.88 -4.77
N LEU A 60 -0.98 -5.11 -5.09
CA LEU A 60 -0.97 -6.23 -4.14
C LEU A 60 0.05 -6.02 -3.01
N LEU A 61 1.24 -5.49 -3.32
CA LEU A 61 2.23 -5.11 -2.31
C LEU A 61 1.65 -4.10 -1.31
N SER A 62 1.05 -3.01 -1.82
CA SER A 62 0.49 -1.94 -0.99
C SER A 62 -0.70 -2.39 -0.14
N GLU A 63 -1.46 -3.40 -0.61
CA GLU A 63 -2.62 -3.92 0.11
C GLU A 63 -2.23 -4.94 1.18
N ASN A 64 -1.11 -5.65 1.04
CA ASN A 64 -0.79 -6.81 1.87
C ASN A 64 0.50 -6.68 2.67
N ASN A 65 1.35 -5.68 2.39
CA ASN A 65 2.67 -5.53 3.01
C ASN A 65 3.52 -6.81 2.95
N LYS A 66 3.49 -7.48 1.79
CA LYS A 66 4.22 -8.73 1.52
C LYS A 66 4.89 -8.63 0.16
N PRO A 67 6.06 -9.27 -0.05
CA PRO A 67 6.62 -9.41 -1.38
C PRO A 67 5.65 -10.12 -2.33
N VAL A 68 5.65 -9.69 -3.59
CA VAL A 68 4.68 -10.17 -4.60
C VAL A 68 5.40 -10.53 -5.89
N LEU A 69 5.04 -11.66 -6.45
CA LEU A 69 5.32 -12.08 -7.82
C LEU A 69 4.00 -12.10 -8.61
N VAL A 70 3.88 -11.30 -9.65
CA VAL A 70 2.77 -11.40 -10.62
C VAL A 70 3.36 -11.92 -11.92
N LEU A 71 2.99 -13.13 -12.27
CA LEU A 71 3.58 -13.93 -13.34
C LEU A 71 2.54 -14.23 -14.41
N THR A 72 2.93 -14.13 -15.67
CA THR A 72 2.15 -14.61 -16.81
C THR A 72 2.72 -15.93 -17.27
N ARG A 73 1.86 -16.92 -17.52
CA ARG A 73 2.25 -18.23 -18.03
C ARG A 73 2.68 -18.11 -19.49
N GLY A 74 3.89 -18.58 -19.81
CA GLY A 74 4.39 -18.82 -21.15
C GLY A 74 4.30 -20.29 -21.53
N GLU A 75 5.03 -20.69 -22.58
CA GLU A 75 5.07 -22.10 -23.02
C GLU A 75 5.77 -23.00 -21.99
N ASP A 76 7.02 -22.67 -21.65
CA ASP A 76 7.88 -23.47 -20.75
C ASP A 76 8.35 -22.66 -19.52
N SER A 77 7.83 -21.45 -19.34
CA SER A 77 8.26 -20.56 -18.28
C SER A 77 7.17 -19.58 -17.87
N PHE A 78 7.32 -19.02 -16.69
CA PHE A 78 6.56 -17.87 -16.24
C PHE A 78 7.43 -16.62 -16.33
N TYR A 79 6.86 -15.52 -16.82
CA TYR A 79 7.51 -14.21 -16.84
C TYR A 79 6.63 -13.16 -16.21
N GLY A 80 7.23 -12.16 -15.60
CA GLY A 80 6.40 -11.13 -14.95
C GLY A 80 7.18 -10.11 -14.16
N SER A 81 6.51 -9.57 -13.15
CA SER A 81 7.05 -8.52 -12.31
C SER A 81 7.07 -8.93 -10.85
N ALA A 82 8.18 -8.60 -10.19
CA ALA A 82 8.39 -8.76 -8.76
C ALA A 82 8.36 -7.41 -8.07
N ARG A 83 7.80 -7.39 -6.87
CA ARG A 83 7.84 -6.25 -5.95
C ARG A 83 8.20 -6.76 -4.56
N GLY A 84 9.29 -6.24 -4.01
CA GLY A 84 9.76 -6.56 -2.67
C GLY A 84 9.09 -5.70 -1.60
N TYR A 85 9.04 -6.24 -0.40
CA TYR A 85 8.68 -5.52 0.82
C TYR A 85 9.93 -5.46 1.71
N GLU A 86 10.64 -4.34 1.66
CA GLU A 86 11.95 -4.16 2.28
C GLU A 86 11.98 -4.51 3.78
N PRO A 87 10.95 -4.17 4.59
CA PRO A 87 10.94 -4.57 5.99
C PRO A 87 10.95 -6.09 6.22
N TYR A 88 10.61 -6.90 5.21
CA TYR A 88 10.64 -8.35 5.30
C TYR A 88 11.84 -8.97 4.57
N ILE A 89 12.15 -8.47 3.36
CA ILE A 89 13.31 -8.89 2.56
C ILE A 89 13.99 -7.64 2.03
N GLU A 90 15.19 -7.33 2.50
CA GLU A 90 15.95 -6.12 2.15
C GLU A 90 16.12 -5.97 0.63
N SER A 91 16.55 -7.02 -0.06
CA SER A 91 16.63 -7.10 -1.51
C SER A 91 15.90 -8.34 -2.03
N PHE A 92 14.68 -8.16 -2.49
CA PHE A 92 13.90 -9.28 -3.03
C PHE A 92 14.49 -9.84 -4.33
N LYS A 93 15.18 -9.00 -5.10
CA LYS A 93 15.91 -9.44 -6.29
C LYS A 93 17.04 -10.40 -5.95
N ASP A 94 17.85 -10.06 -4.95
CA ASP A 94 18.98 -10.88 -4.54
C ASP A 94 18.49 -12.20 -3.95
N TRP A 95 17.44 -12.16 -3.12
CA TRP A 95 16.77 -13.36 -2.64
C TRP A 95 16.31 -14.27 -3.80
N CYS A 96 15.68 -13.72 -4.84
CA CYS A 96 15.28 -14.51 -6.02
C CYS A 96 16.49 -15.14 -6.71
N LEU A 97 17.58 -14.40 -6.88
CA LEU A 97 18.82 -14.90 -7.52
C LEU A 97 19.48 -16.00 -6.70
N GLU A 98 19.54 -15.86 -5.37
CA GLU A 98 20.13 -16.83 -4.44
C GLU A 98 19.39 -18.17 -4.45
N THR A 99 18.08 -18.20 -4.74
CA THR A 99 17.34 -19.45 -4.89
C THR A 99 17.86 -20.30 -6.05
N GLY A 100 18.50 -19.69 -7.06
CA GLY A 100 18.93 -20.35 -8.29
C GLY A 100 17.79 -20.84 -9.19
N LEU A 101 16.55 -20.42 -8.94
CA LEU A 101 15.35 -20.88 -9.65
C LEU A 101 14.96 -19.99 -10.83
N PHE A 102 15.39 -18.73 -10.82
CA PHE A 102 15.06 -17.74 -11.83
C PHE A 102 16.14 -17.68 -12.91
N THR A 103 15.75 -17.69 -14.17
CA THR A 103 16.66 -17.48 -15.31
C THR A 103 16.91 -16.01 -15.60
N LEU A 104 16.00 -15.14 -15.11
CA LEU A 104 16.15 -13.68 -15.18
C LEU A 104 15.58 -13.03 -13.91
N ALA A 105 16.35 -12.10 -13.35
CA ALA A 105 15.88 -11.14 -12.36
C ALA A 105 16.56 -9.79 -12.66
N GLN A 106 15.87 -8.86 -13.34
CA GLN A 106 16.47 -7.62 -13.84
C GLN A 106 15.67 -6.40 -13.45
N GLY A 107 16.32 -5.42 -12.84
CA GLY A 107 15.75 -4.18 -12.33
C GLY A 107 16.34 -3.75 -10.99
N HIS A 108 15.56 -3.00 -10.22
CA HIS A 108 15.96 -2.52 -8.87
C HIS A 108 15.81 -3.64 -7.83
N ALA A 109 16.38 -3.44 -6.64
CA ALA A 109 16.36 -4.42 -5.54
C ALA A 109 14.95 -4.93 -5.20
N ASN A 110 13.95 -4.03 -5.19
CA ASN A 110 12.57 -4.34 -4.80
C ASN A 110 11.52 -4.04 -5.91
N ALA A 111 11.97 -3.79 -7.17
CA ALA A 111 11.07 -3.61 -8.33
C ALA A 111 11.78 -4.08 -9.60
N PHE A 112 11.48 -5.28 -10.05
CA PHE A 112 12.21 -5.93 -11.14
C PHE A 112 11.33 -6.88 -11.95
N GLY A 113 11.82 -7.20 -13.16
CA GLY A 113 11.26 -8.24 -14.03
C GLY A 113 11.88 -9.59 -13.73
N VAL A 114 11.11 -10.66 -13.85
CA VAL A 114 11.55 -12.03 -13.60
C VAL A 114 11.12 -12.98 -14.70
N VAL A 115 11.94 -14.03 -14.88
CA VAL A 115 11.59 -15.23 -15.63
C VAL A 115 11.95 -16.45 -14.79
N ILE A 116 11.03 -17.38 -14.66
CA ILE A 116 11.22 -18.64 -13.95
C ILE A 116 10.72 -19.81 -14.81
N PRO A 117 11.52 -20.87 -15.06
CA PRO A 117 11.08 -22.09 -15.71
C PRO A 117 9.89 -22.72 -14.98
N GLU A 118 8.93 -23.26 -15.73
CA GLU A 118 7.73 -23.87 -15.12
C GLU A 118 8.08 -25.00 -14.17
N GLU A 119 9.09 -25.79 -14.50
CA GLU A 119 9.61 -26.89 -13.67
C GLU A 119 10.11 -26.45 -12.29
N ASN A 120 10.52 -25.18 -12.14
CA ASN A 120 11.02 -24.61 -10.89
C ASN A 120 9.91 -24.07 -9.98
N MET A 121 8.68 -23.89 -10.46
CA MET A 121 7.56 -23.34 -9.67
C MET A 121 7.21 -24.16 -8.42
N PRO A 122 7.17 -25.51 -8.49
CA PRO A 122 6.91 -26.33 -7.29
C PRO A 122 7.98 -26.12 -6.23
N LYS A 123 9.26 -26.03 -6.61
CA LYS A 123 10.38 -25.80 -5.70
C LYS A 123 10.32 -24.39 -5.09
N LEU A 124 9.99 -23.36 -5.88
CA LEU A 124 9.78 -22.00 -5.38
C LEU A 124 8.67 -21.97 -4.32
N ARG A 125 7.52 -22.60 -4.60
CA ARG A 125 6.42 -22.68 -3.61
C ARG A 125 6.83 -23.42 -2.34
N SER A 126 7.64 -24.48 -2.44
CA SER A 126 8.17 -25.21 -1.30
C SER A 126 9.10 -24.34 -0.44
N ILE A 127 9.99 -23.57 -1.07
CA ILE A 127 10.87 -22.63 -0.34
C ILE A 127 10.02 -21.58 0.39
N ILE A 128 9.07 -20.96 -0.30
CA ILE A 128 8.20 -19.93 0.28
C ILE A 128 7.40 -20.48 1.47
N SER A 129 6.86 -21.68 1.35
CA SER A 129 6.06 -22.29 2.43
C SER A 129 6.86 -22.62 3.71
N GLN A 130 8.19 -22.70 3.60
CA GLN A 130 9.09 -22.92 4.73
C GLN A 130 9.61 -21.63 5.36
N MET A 131 9.37 -20.48 4.72
CA MET A 131 9.75 -19.19 5.27
C MET A 131 8.85 -18.84 6.46
N GLU A 132 9.40 -18.16 7.44
CA GLU A 132 8.58 -17.59 8.50
C GLU A 132 7.59 -16.58 7.91
N THR A 133 6.35 -16.64 8.38
CA THR A 133 5.37 -15.60 8.01
C THR A 133 5.83 -14.26 8.55
N VAL A 134 5.57 -13.20 7.78
CA VAL A 134 5.84 -11.83 8.22
C VAL A 134 5.12 -11.62 9.57
N LYS A 135 5.86 -11.73 10.66
CA LYS A 135 5.40 -11.25 11.96
C LYS A 135 5.52 -9.74 11.94
N ASP A 136 4.78 -9.07 12.81
CA ASP A 136 4.79 -7.61 12.92
C ASP A 136 6.21 -7.08 12.77
N VAL A 137 6.45 -6.39 11.65
CA VAL A 137 7.73 -5.75 11.40
C VAL A 137 7.73 -4.46 12.22
N ASP A 138 8.71 -4.30 13.07
CA ASP A 138 8.94 -3.05 13.78
C ASP A 138 9.16 -1.93 12.77
N ILE A 139 8.25 -0.99 12.71
CA ILE A 139 8.38 0.19 11.87
C ILE A 139 9.05 1.27 12.70
N VAL A 140 10.29 1.60 12.35
CA VAL A 140 10.98 2.73 12.97
C VAL A 140 10.41 4.03 12.40
N VAL A 141 9.96 4.91 13.27
CA VAL A 141 9.43 6.22 12.91
C VAL A 141 10.31 7.34 13.46
N ASP A 142 10.40 8.44 12.73
CA ASP A 142 11.25 9.58 13.11
C ASP A 142 10.63 10.42 14.23
N LYS A 143 9.30 10.48 14.29
CA LYS A 143 8.58 11.22 15.33
C LYS A 143 7.18 10.65 15.57
N VAL A 144 6.79 10.65 16.85
CA VAL A 144 5.45 10.24 17.32
C VAL A 144 4.67 11.46 17.77
N TYR A 145 3.41 11.55 17.40
CA TYR A 145 2.46 12.59 17.78
C TYR A 145 1.23 11.98 18.46
N SER A 146 0.71 12.64 19.46
CA SER A 146 -0.59 12.32 20.09
C SER A 146 -1.76 13.14 19.53
N LYS A 147 -1.47 14.12 18.69
CA LYS A 147 -2.46 14.98 18.02
C LYS A 147 -1.91 15.52 16.69
N PRO A 148 -2.77 15.92 15.75
CA PRO A 148 -2.35 16.55 14.50
C PRO A 148 -1.59 17.88 14.73
N GLU A 149 -0.42 18.00 14.09
CA GLU A 149 0.46 19.18 14.17
C GLU A 149 0.82 19.68 12.76
N PRO A 150 -0.05 20.46 12.10
CA PRO A 150 0.15 20.91 10.73
C PRO A 150 1.41 21.74 10.51
N TYR A 151 1.81 22.53 11.50
CA TYR A 151 2.99 23.37 11.45
C TYR A 151 4.30 22.59 11.28
N ASP A 152 4.39 21.40 11.86
CA ASP A 152 5.57 20.56 11.69
C ASP A 152 5.67 20.03 10.25
N ILE A 153 4.54 19.72 9.61
CA ILE A 153 4.50 19.30 8.20
C ILE A 153 5.00 20.45 7.29
N GLU A 154 4.55 21.69 7.55
CA GLU A 154 5.02 22.85 6.79
C GLU A 154 6.52 23.12 6.97
N LYS A 155 7.08 22.85 8.16
CA LYS A 155 8.53 22.95 8.39
C LYS A 155 9.30 21.89 7.61
N ILE A 156 8.85 20.66 7.61
CA ILE A 156 9.47 19.56 6.87
C ILE A 156 9.42 19.85 5.39
N ASP A 157 8.28 20.34 4.88
CA ASP A 157 8.12 20.72 3.47
C ASP A 157 9.13 21.78 3.01
N LYS A 158 9.44 22.78 3.82
CA LYS A 158 10.46 23.79 3.52
C LYS A 158 11.88 23.18 3.40
N GLN A 159 12.07 21.99 3.89
CA GLN A 159 13.36 21.24 3.87
C GLN A 159 13.32 20.05 2.91
N LEU A 160 12.27 19.89 2.11
CA LEU A 160 12.11 18.74 1.21
C LEU A 160 13.24 18.57 0.20
N SER A 161 13.98 19.64 -0.13
CA SER A 161 15.17 19.54 -0.99
C SER A 161 16.31 18.68 -0.39
N VAL A 162 16.26 18.43 0.92
CA VAL A 162 17.24 17.56 1.63
C VAL A 162 16.81 16.09 1.56
N PHE A 163 15.50 15.84 1.42
CA PHE A 163 14.93 14.49 1.40
C PHE A 163 14.74 13.99 -0.04
N GLY A 164 14.58 12.67 -0.18
CA GLY A 164 14.26 12.05 -1.47
C GLY A 164 15.46 11.61 -2.30
N GLY A 165 16.63 11.54 -1.69
CA GLY A 165 17.85 10.96 -2.25
C GLY A 165 18.49 10.03 -1.22
N PRO A 166 19.72 10.34 -0.74
CA PRO A 166 20.34 9.57 0.32
C PRO A 166 19.66 9.74 1.70
N VAL A 167 18.84 10.79 1.86
CA VAL A 167 18.08 11.02 3.09
C VAL A 167 16.61 10.69 2.80
N PRO A 168 16.02 9.65 3.41
CA PRO A 168 14.62 9.27 3.20
C PRO A 168 13.66 10.36 3.72
N ILE A 169 12.46 10.42 3.15
CA ILE A 169 11.39 11.25 3.70
C ILE A 169 11.05 10.73 5.10
N PRO A 170 10.94 11.62 6.11
CA PRO A 170 10.68 11.19 7.47
C PRO A 170 9.34 10.46 7.60
N LEU A 171 9.32 9.40 8.39
CA LEU A 171 8.13 8.62 8.69
C LEU A 171 7.58 9.07 10.05
N LEU A 172 6.33 9.52 10.05
CA LEU A 172 5.65 10.07 11.22
C LEU A 172 4.59 9.11 11.73
N ALA A 173 4.52 8.91 13.04
CA ALA A 173 3.45 8.17 13.68
C ALA A 173 2.50 9.12 14.43
N TYR A 174 1.24 8.79 14.40
CA TYR A 174 0.16 9.45 15.17
C TYR A 174 -0.53 8.37 15.97
N GLU A 175 -0.38 8.41 17.28
CA GLU A 175 -0.90 7.40 18.19
C GLU A 175 -2.19 7.85 18.87
N ASN A 176 -3.17 6.95 18.87
CA ASN A 176 -4.42 7.10 19.58
C ASN A 176 -5.16 8.41 19.26
N VAL A 177 -5.06 8.85 17.98
CA VAL A 177 -5.73 10.10 17.56
C VAL A 177 -7.22 9.85 17.38
N LYS A 178 -8.02 10.77 17.96
CA LYS A 178 -9.48 10.72 17.92
C LYS A 178 -10.03 11.53 16.76
N PHE A 179 -10.82 10.91 15.91
CA PHE A 179 -11.54 11.57 14.82
C PHE A 179 -13.05 11.50 15.03
N ASN A 180 -13.75 12.52 14.54
CA ASN A 180 -15.20 12.47 14.37
C ASN A 180 -15.51 11.89 12.99
N ILE A 181 -16.58 11.07 12.87
CA ILE A 181 -17.00 10.49 11.58
C ILE A 181 -17.32 11.56 10.53
N ALA A 182 -17.77 12.75 10.94
CA ALA A 182 -18.01 13.88 10.04
C ALA A 182 -16.72 14.41 9.36
N CYS A 183 -15.55 14.09 9.91
CA CYS A 183 -14.24 14.46 9.36
C CYS A 183 -13.69 13.41 8.37
N VAL A 184 -14.44 12.33 8.12
CA VAL A 184 -14.08 11.27 7.18
C VAL A 184 -14.69 11.56 5.82
N LYS A 185 -13.86 11.59 4.78
CA LYS A 185 -14.31 11.72 3.39
C LYS A 185 -13.77 10.55 2.58
N THR A 186 -14.63 9.96 1.77
CA THR A 186 -14.26 8.92 0.80
C THR A 186 -14.62 9.35 -0.60
N ARG A 187 -13.67 9.29 -1.53
CA ARG A 187 -13.90 9.57 -2.95
C ARG A 187 -13.23 8.50 -3.81
N GLY A 188 -14.02 7.59 -4.35
CA GLY A 188 -13.48 6.42 -5.04
C GLY A 188 -12.66 5.56 -4.07
N SER A 189 -11.38 5.37 -4.38
CA SER A 189 -10.42 4.63 -3.55
C SER A 189 -9.59 5.53 -2.62
N VAL A 190 -9.97 6.78 -2.43
CA VAL A 190 -9.25 7.72 -1.56
C VAL A 190 -10.03 7.90 -0.25
N LEU A 191 -9.37 7.64 0.87
CA LEU A 191 -9.83 7.98 2.21
C LEU A 191 -9.10 9.23 2.67
N THR A 192 -9.84 10.21 3.19
CA THR A 192 -9.28 11.40 3.84
C THR A 192 -9.88 11.54 5.23
N LEU A 193 -9.01 11.65 6.23
CA LEU A 193 -9.37 12.06 7.59
C LEU A 193 -8.86 13.48 7.78
N PHE A 194 -9.67 14.32 8.39
CA PHE A 194 -9.32 15.73 8.58
C PHE A 194 -9.48 16.13 10.05
N ASP A 195 -8.43 16.68 10.62
CA ASP A 195 -8.48 17.25 11.97
C ASP A 195 -7.45 18.37 12.15
N ASN A 196 -7.83 19.42 12.85
CA ASN A 196 -6.98 20.55 13.24
C ASN A 196 -6.13 21.15 12.09
N GLY A 197 -6.67 21.21 10.87
CA GLY A 197 -5.96 21.78 9.70
C GLY A 197 -4.98 20.81 9.02
N LEU A 198 -4.88 19.56 9.44
CA LEU A 198 -4.08 18.50 8.84
C LEU A 198 -4.99 17.47 8.17
N GLU A 199 -4.64 17.10 6.93
CA GLU A 199 -5.28 16.02 6.18
C GLU A 199 -4.44 14.74 6.29
N PHE A 200 -5.08 13.60 6.56
CA PHE A 200 -4.48 12.28 6.48
C PHE A 200 -5.10 11.56 5.29
N VAL A 201 -4.31 11.24 4.29
CA VAL A 201 -4.81 10.74 3.01
C VAL A 201 -4.27 9.34 2.73
N SER A 202 -5.17 8.40 2.47
CA SER A 202 -4.82 7.07 2.00
C SER A 202 -5.32 6.86 0.59
N TYR A 203 -4.43 6.45 -0.31
CA TYR A 203 -4.73 6.11 -1.69
C TYR A 203 -4.88 4.60 -1.84
N GLY A 204 -5.88 4.16 -2.60
CA GLY A 204 -6.10 2.73 -2.87
C GLY A 204 -6.87 1.97 -1.78
N THR A 205 -7.38 2.66 -0.77
CA THR A 205 -8.26 2.07 0.24
C THR A 205 -9.56 1.56 -0.39
N ARG A 206 -9.89 0.30 -0.13
CA ARG A 206 -11.18 -0.29 -0.50
C ARG A 206 -12.07 -0.29 0.74
N GLY A 207 -13.38 -0.38 0.52
CA GLY A 207 -14.48 -0.16 1.46
C GLY A 207 -14.36 -0.74 2.88
N THR A 208 -13.47 -1.72 3.09
CA THR A 208 -13.24 -2.39 4.40
C THR A 208 -12.88 -1.43 5.53
N ILE A 209 -12.03 -0.41 5.29
CA ILE A 209 -11.66 0.57 6.34
C ILE A 209 -12.86 1.39 6.79
N LYS A 210 -13.75 1.75 5.87
CA LYS A 210 -14.97 2.49 6.25
C LYS A 210 -15.87 1.63 7.13
N GLU A 211 -16.06 0.37 6.80
CA GLU A 211 -16.84 -0.58 7.60
C GLU A 211 -16.19 -0.80 8.97
N GLU A 212 -14.87 -0.87 9.02
CA GLU A 212 -14.11 -0.99 10.26
C GLU A 212 -14.25 0.27 11.14
N ILE A 213 -14.17 1.47 10.56
CA ILE A 213 -14.46 2.73 11.26
C ILE A 213 -15.89 2.71 11.81
N GLU A 214 -16.88 2.38 10.98
CA GLU A 214 -18.29 2.35 11.37
C GLU A 214 -18.55 1.35 12.51
N SER A 215 -17.88 0.20 12.50
CA SER A 215 -18.01 -0.82 13.55
C SER A 215 -17.39 -0.41 14.88
N ASN A 216 -16.40 0.50 14.87
CA ASN A 216 -15.67 0.97 16.06
C ASN A 216 -16.08 2.38 16.53
N LEU A 217 -17.21 2.90 16.04
CA LEU A 217 -17.70 4.21 16.47
C LEU A 217 -18.21 4.19 17.94
N THR A 218 -17.82 5.22 18.68
CA THR A 218 -18.38 5.55 20.00
C THR A 218 -18.74 7.04 20.01
N ASN A 219 -20.01 7.39 20.17
CA ASN A 219 -20.50 8.77 20.12
C ASN A 219 -20.04 9.53 18.86
N ASN A 220 -20.18 8.93 17.68
CA ASN A 220 -19.73 9.46 16.39
C ASN A 220 -18.22 9.71 16.30
N THR A 221 -17.43 9.12 17.18
CA THR A 221 -15.97 9.21 17.15
C THR A 221 -15.33 7.83 17.11
N PHE A 222 -14.10 7.78 16.60
CA PHE A 222 -13.25 6.59 16.59
C PHE A 222 -11.80 7.00 16.84
N ARG A 223 -10.97 6.05 17.20
CA ARG A 223 -9.54 6.25 17.45
C ARG A 223 -8.71 5.44 16.49
N VAL A 224 -7.56 5.98 16.11
CA VAL A 224 -6.66 5.35 15.14
C VAL A 224 -5.20 5.53 15.54
N ASN A 225 -4.38 4.57 15.11
CA ASN A 225 -2.94 4.74 14.95
C ASN A 225 -2.66 4.93 13.46
N ILE A 226 -1.86 5.93 13.11
CA ILE A 226 -1.49 6.23 11.73
C ILE A 226 0.03 6.31 11.64
N ILE A 227 0.61 5.71 10.60
CA ILE A 227 1.98 5.93 10.17
C ILE A 227 1.93 6.48 8.75
N GLY A 228 2.67 7.55 8.47
CA GLY A 228 2.66 8.16 7.15
C GLY A 228 3.78 9.15 6.91
N GLU A 229 3.91 9.57 5.65
CA GLU A 229 4.89 10.55 5.19
C GLU A 229 4.28 11.95 5.12
N PRO A 230 4.98 12.97 5.63
CA PRO A 230 4.55 14.36 5.50
C PRO A 230 4.58 14.79 4.04
N SER A 231 3.61 15.60 3.64
CA SER A 231 3.48 16.13 2.29
C SER A 231 2.65 17.41 2.30
N MET A 232 2.64 18.14 1.19
CA MET A 232 1.70 19.24 0.95
C MET A 232 0.74 18.87 -0.17
N ASN A 233 -0.53 19.15 0.04
CA ASN A 233 -1.54 19.05 -1.00
C ASN A 233 -1.63 20.39 -1.75
N ASP A 234 -1.10 20.43 -2.97
CA ASP A 234 -1.06 21.61 -3.83
C ASP A 234 -2.19 21.62 -4.89
N TRP A 235 -3.28 20.88 -4.64
CA TRP A 235 -4.37 20.78 -5.59
C TRP A 235 -5.29 22.01 -5.54
N GLY A 236 -5.52 22.64 -6.70
CA GLY A 236 -6.25 23.89 -6.81
C GLY A 236 -5.39 25.08 -6.37
N ASN A 237 -6.02 26.15 -5.89
CA ASN A 237 -5.32 27.36 -5.44
C ASN A 237 -5.01 27.36 -3.92
N THR A 238 -5.07 26.19 -3.28
CA THR A 238 -4.83 26.06 -1.84
C THR A 238 -3.74 25.05 -1.57
N ARG A 239 -2.76 25.45 -0.78
CA ARG A 239 -1.70 24.59 -0.27
C ARG A 239 -2.02 24.19 1.15
N ARG A 240 -2.13 22.88 1.41
CA ARG A 240 -2.52 22.35 2.74
C ARG A 240 -1.57 21.26 3.20
N PRO A 241 -1.20 21.24 4.49
CA PRO A 241 -0.41 20.15 5.04
C PRO A 241 -1.22 18.86 5.04
N GLN A 242 -0.57 17.78 4.62
CA GLN A 242 -1.14 16.44 4.65
C GLN A 242 -0.11 15.39 5.09
N VAL A 243 -0.61 14.26 5.57
CA VAL A 243 0.15 13.04 5.81
C VAL A 243 -0.36 11.97 4.85
N VAL A 244 0.50 11.45 4.00
CA VAL A 244 0.18 10.32 3.13
C VAL A 244 0.31 9.04 3.95
N ILE A 245 -0.83 8.43 4.26
CA ILE A 245 -0.93 7.25 5.12
C ILE A 245 -0.24 6.05 4.45
N LYS A 246 0.69 5.43 5.17
CA LYS A 246 1.33 4.15 4.82
C LYS A 246 0.71 2.99 5.58
N LYS A 247 0.36 3.21 6.85
CA LYS A 247 -0.33 2.23 7.69
C LYS A 247 -1.37 2.96 8.55
N ILE A 248 -2.55 2.36 8.68
CA ILE A 248 -3.61 2.81 9.57
C ILE A 248 -4.16 1.60 10.32
N GLU A 249 -4.39 1.77 11.60
CA GLU A 249 -5.01 0.81 12.48
C GLU A 249 -6.18 1.48 13.18
N ILE A 250 -7.38 0.91 13.05
CA ILE A 250 -8.56 1.37 13.75
C ILE A 250 -8.56 0.70 15.12
N LEU A 251 -8.51 1.52 16.18
CA LEU A 251 -8.49 0.99 17.54
C LEU A 251 -9.88 0.49 17.95
N PRO A 252 -9.95 -0.61 18.71
CA PRO A 252 -11.20 -1.12 19.24
C PRO A 252 -11.93 -0.05 20.07
N LYS A 253 -13.25 -0.15 20.14
CA LYS A 253 -14.04 0.66 21.09
C LYS A 253 -13.49 0.45 22.50
N GLU A 254 -13.29 1.54 23.24
CA GLU A 254 -13.11 1.42 24.68
C GLU A 254 -14.39 0.77 25.23
N THR A 255 -14.30 -0.49 25.59
CA THR A 255 -15.33 -1.13 26.41
C THR A 255 -15.26 -0.42 27.76
N GLY A 256 -16.22 0.45 28.00
CA GLY A 256 -16.30 1.17 29.27
C GLY A 256 -16.15 0.18 30.42
N SER A 257 -15.11 0.33 31.23
CA SER A 257 -15.22 -0.04 32.62
C SER A 257 -16.40 0.77 33.12
N PHE A 258 -17.46 0.11 33.52
CA PHE A 258 -18.41 0.71 34.43
C PHE A 258 -17.57 1.15 35.64
N ASP A 259 -17.30 2.47 35.73
CA ASP A 259 -16.85 3.06 36.96
C ASP A 259 -17.95 2.79 37.96
N ASP A 260 -17.67 1.84 38.85
CA ASP A 260 -18.33 1.68 40.14
C ASP A 260 -18.02 2.91 41.06
N ASP A 261 -18.40 4.10 40.61
CA ASP A 261 -18.45 5.31 41.44
C ASP A 261 -19.90 5.73 41.67
N LEU A 262 -20.71 4.77 42.08
CA LEU A 262 -21.94 5.00 42.81
C LEU A 262 -21.75 4.40 44.22
N TYR A 263 -21.75 5.26 45.16
CA TYR A 263 -21.82 5.14 46.63
C TYR A 263 -20.58 5.70 47.34
N TYR A 264 -20.69 6.97 47.69
CA TYR A 264 -20.56 7.37 49.10
C TYR A 264 -21.26 8.72 49.32
N PHE A 265 -22.22 8.68 50.23
CA PHE A 265 -22.95 9.78 50.83
C PHE A 265 -22.06 10.83 51.51
#